data_7b80fad2051d9671b8d8124e5bf2e58d
#
_entry.id   7b80fad2051d9671b8d8124e5bf2e58d
#
_cell.length_a   1.000
_cell.length_b   1.000
_cell.length_c   1.000
_cell.angle_alpha   90.00
_cell.angle_beta   90.00
_cell.angle_gamma   90.00
#
_symmetry.space_group_name_H-M   'P 1'
#
loop_
_entity.id
_entity.type
_entity.pdbx_description
1 polymer ?
#
loop_
_entity_poly.entity_id
_entity_poly.type
_entity_poly.pdbx_seq_one_letter_code
_entity_poly.pdbx_strand_id
1 'polypeptide(L)'
;MSGARTRAKVRPERLRELSLLAVIGVSVLVFSRLVDNYLSGSFFNRVTTSMAITAVLAAAQTLVILTRNIDLSVGSIVGVTAYLTGEYLAAHQTTAPLLAIGLAMLMGCVLGLLNGTLVAYGRVPAIIVTLGTLAIYRTWLIDHAKARTITADSLPQWLVEFPQRTVMSL
;
A
#
# COMPACT_ATOMS: atom_id res chain seq x y z
N MET A 1 45.33 22.67 35.89
CA MET A 1 44.68 21.45 35.39
C MET A 1 43.34 21.87 34.76
N SER A 2 43.30 22.10 33.45
CA SER A 2 42.15 22.56 32.69
C SER A 2 41.45 21.31 32.10
N GLY A 3 40.28 20.98 32.66
CA GLY A 3 39.42 19.93 32.15
C GLY A 3 38.72 20.35 30.90
N ALA A 4 39.22 20.01 29.75
CA ALA A 4 38.52 20.19 28.47
C ALA A 4 37.26 19.30 28.46
N ARG A 5 36.11 19.89 28.69
CA ARG A 5 34.79 19.26 28.45
C ARG A 5 34.66 19.02 26.93
N THR A 6 34.92 17.80 26.51
CA THR A 6 34.57 17.35 25.15
C THR A 6 33.05 17.44 24.98
N ARG A 7 32.57 18.52 24.36
CA ARG A 7 31.20 18.58 23.86
C ARG A 7 31.02 17.50 22.81
N ALA A 8 30.28 16.46 23.15
CA ALA A 8 29.91 15.41 22.22
C ALA A 8 29.16 16.09 21.05
N LYS A 9 29.81 16.15 19.89
CA LYS A 9 29.25 16.68 18.65
C LYS A 9 28.17 15.70 18.20
N VAL A 10 26.91 16.02 18.49
CA VAL A 10 25.77 15.20 18.07
C VAL A 10 25.82 15.11 16.54
N ARG A 11 25.94 13.90 15.99
CA ARG A 11 25.99 13.69 14.54
C ARG A 11 24.70 14.20 13.91
N PRO A 12 24.74 14.95 12.79
CA PRO A 12 23.57 15.56 12.16
C PRO A 12 22.50 14.51 11.79
N GLU A 13 22.89 13.27 11.52
CA GLU A 13 22.00 12.15 11.29
C GLU A 13 21.10 11.82 12.49
N ARG A 14 21.68 11.80 13.70
CA ARG A 14 20.92 11.56 14.94
C ARG A 14 19.95 12.70 15.26
N LEU A 15 20.31 13.95 14.94
CA LEU A 15 19.40 15.07 15.10
C LEU A 15 18.19 14.94 14.21
N ARG A 16 18.37 14.50 12.96
CA ARG A 16 17.27 14.24 12.01
C ARG A 16 16.36 13.11 12.49
N GLU A 17 16.92 12.02 12.98
CA GLU A 17 16.14 10.89 13.53
C GLU A 17 15.35 11.31 14.76
N LEU A 18 15.99 12.05 15.68
CA LEU A 18 15.32 12.57 16.88
C LEU A 18 14.21 13.57 16.55
N SER A 19 14.40 14.42 15.54
CA SER A 19 13.36 15.37 15.11
C SER A 19 12.15 14.64 14.50
N LEU A 20 12.36 13.59 13.72
CA LEU A 20 11.28 12.75 13.18
C LEU A 20 10.51 12.06 14.31
N LEU A 21 11.22 11.45 15.26
CA LEU A 21 10.59 10.81 16.42
C LEU A 21 9.81 11.83 17.26
N ALA A 22 10.36 13.04 17.45
CA ALA A 22 9.68 14.12 18.17
C ALA A 22 8.40 14.55 17.45
N VAL A 23 8.42 14.71 16.12
CA VAL A 23 7.23 15.07 15.33
C VAL A 23 6.17 13.97 15.44
N ILE A 24 6.56 12.69 15.33
CA ILE A 24 5.63 11.57 15.50
C ILE A 24 5.04 11.57 16.91
N GLY A 25 5.88 11.70 17.94
CA GLY A 25 5.43 11.72 19.33
C GLY A 25 4.47 12.88 19.62
N VAL A 26 4.79 14.08 19.15
CA VAL A 26 3.91 15.25 19.29
C VAL A 26 2.58 15.03 18.56
N SER A 27 2.63 14.48 17.33
CA SER A 27 1.42 14.18 16.57
C SER A 27 0.52 13.18 17.32
N VAL A 28 1.09 12.10 17.83
CA VAL A 28 0.33 11.10 18.61
C VAL A 28 -0.27 11.73 19.86
N LEU A 29 0.48 12.55 20.59
CA LEU A 29 -0.01 13.25 21.78
C LEU A 29 -1.16 14.23 21.45
N VAL A 30 -1.02 15.00 20.40
CA VAL A 30 -2.06 15.96 19.97
C VAL A 30 -3.33 15.22 19.58
N PHE A 31 -3.23 14.20 18.72
CA PHE A 31 -4.41 13.45 18.30
C PHE A 31 -5.03 12.63 19.41
N SER A 32 -4.25 12.10 20.35
CA SER A 32 -4.80 11.41 21.53
C SER A 32 -5.61 12.32 22.46
N ARG A 33 -5.41 13.65 22.36
CA ARG A 33 -6.20 14.64 23.14
C ARG A 33 -7.41 15.18 22.38
N LEU A 34 -7.35 15.17 21.03
CA LEU A 34 -8.40 15.72 20.17
C LEU A 34 -9.42 14.68 19.71
N VAL A 35 -9.06 13.40 19.68
CA VAL A 35 -9.90 12.32 19.17
C VAL A 35 -10.15 11.29 20.26
N ASP A 36 -11.41 11.11 20.60
CA ASP A 36 -11.81 10.09 21.57
C ASP A 36 -11.44 8.70 21.06
N ASN A 37 -10.92 7.86 21.96
CA ASN A 37 -10.49 6.49 21.64
C ASN A 37 -9.40 6.38 20.54
N TYR A 38 -8.57 7.45 20.36
CA TYR A 38 -7.50 7.44 19.35
C TYR A 38 -6.54 6.25 19.48
N LEU A 39 -6.15 5.87 20.71
CA LEU A 39 -5.29 4.71 20.98
C LEU A 39 -6.09 3.44 21.32
N SER A 40 -7.26 3.29 20.73
CA SER A 40 -8.10 2.10 20.91
C SER A 40 -7.58 0.89 20.13
N GLY A 41 -8.06 -0.32 20.46
CA GLY A 41 -7.76 -1.53 19.69
C GLY A 41 -8.13 -1.41 18.21
N SER A 42 -9.23 -0.71 17.88
CA SER A 42 -9.63 -0.44 16.49
C SER A 42 -8.65 0.46 15.74
N PHE A 43 -7.98 1.39 16.43
CA PHE A 43 -6.90 2.19 15.84
C PHE A 43 -5.70 1.32 15.48
N PHE A 44 -5.22 0.50 16.42
CA PHE A 44 -4.09 -0.39 16.17
C PHE A 44 -4.38 -1.39 15.05
N ASN A 45 -5.60 -1.90 14.99
CA ASN A 45 -6.02 -2.79 13.92
C ASN A 45 -5.94 -2.12 12.54
N ARG A 46 -6.50 -0.90 12.41
CA ARG A 46 -6.42 -0.15 11.14
C ARG A 46 -4.98 0.15 10.73
N VAL A 47 -4.15 0.54 11.68
CA VAL A 47 -2.72 0.80 11.43
C VAL A 47 -2.02 -0.48 10.98
N THR A 48 -2.19 -1.59 11.69
CA THR A 48 -1.56 -2.88 11.37
C THR A 48 -2.01 -3.39 9.99
N THR A 49 -3.29 -3.28 9.66
CA THR A 49 -3.81 -3.67 8.34
C THR A 49 -3.20 -2.82 7.22
N SER A 50 -3.12 -1.50 7.41
CA SER A 50 -2.47 -0.60 6.44
C SER A 50 -0.98 -0.89 6.29
N MET A 51 -0.30 -1.19 7.41
CA MET A 51 1.12 -1.59 7.38
C MET A 51 1.34 -2.91 6.67
N ALA A 52 0.45 -3.90 6.83
CA ALA A 52 0.54 -5.18 6.14
C ALA A 52 0.48 -5.00 4.61
N ILE A 53 -0.46 -4.20 4.11
CA ILE A 53 -0.57 -3.88 2.69
C ILE A 53 0.70 -3.19 2.18
N THR A 54 1.16 -2.18 2.92
CA THR A 54 2.38 -1.45 2.57
C THR A 54 3.62 -2.35 2.59
N ALA A 55 3.71 -3.29 3.54
CA ALA A 55 4.83 -4.24 3.63
C ALA A 55 4.89 -5.18 2.41
N VAL A 56 3.74 -5.68 1.94
CA VAL A 56 3.69 -6.51 0.72
C VAL A 56 4.16 -5.71 -0.51
N LEU A 57 3.68 -4.47 -0.64
CA LEU A 57 4.11 -3.58 -1.73
C LEU A 57 5.60 -3.25 -1.65
N ALA A 58 6.12 -2.98 -0.45
CA ALA A 58 7.54 -2.70 -0.23
C ALA A 58 8.41 -3.92 -0.58
N ALA A 59 7.99 -5.13 -0.22
CA ALA A 59 8.68 -6.36 -0.60
C ALA A 59 8.73 -6.54 -2.12
N ALA A 60 7.61 -6.32 -2.82
CA ALA A 60 7.55 -6.37 -4.28
C ALA A 60 8.46 -5.31 -4.93
N GLN A 61 8.42 -4.06 -4.43
CA GLN A 61 9.29 -2.98 -4.90
C GLN A 61 10.77 -3.25 -4.65
N THR A 62 11.10 -3.93 -3.56
CA THR A 62 12.48 -4.32 -3.29
C THR A 62 13.05 -5.21 -4.40
N LEU A 63 12.25 -6.17 -4.91
CA LEU A 63 12.66 -7.00 -6.05
C LEU A 63 12.93 -6.18 -7.31
N VAL A 64 12.10 -5.19 -7.59
CA VAL A 64 12.29 -4.28 -8.74
C VAL A 64 13.58 -3.45 -8.57
N ILE A 65 13.83 -2.92 -7.38
CA ILE A 65 15.03 -2.12 -7.08
C ILE A 65 16.30 -2.99 -7.17
N LEU A 66 16.25 -4.24 -6.74
CA LEU A 66 17.39 -5.18 -6.88
C LEU A 66 17.79 -5.40 -8.33
N THR A 67 16.86 -5.30 -9.28
CA THR A 67 17.14 -5.32 -10.73
C THR A 67 17.57 -3.96 -11.29
N ARG A 68 17.80 -2.96 -10.44
CA ARG A 68 18.17 -1.57 -10.80
C ARG A 68 17.09 -0.87 -11.63
N ASN A 69 15.86 -1.25 -11.46
CA ASN A 69 14.71 -0.64 -12.11
C ASN A 69 13.85 0.12 -11.08
N ILE A 70 12.97 0.97 -11.60
CA ILE A 70 11.98 1.70 -10.80
C ILE A 70 10.62 1.43 -11.44
N ASP A 71 9.65 0.94 -10.64
CA ASP A 71 8.27 0.76 -11.08
C ASP A 71 7.37 1.77 -10.36
N LEU A 72 6.88 2.74 -11.12
CA LEU A 72 5.95 3.77 -10.64
C LEU A 72 4.48 3.36 -10.86
N SER A 73 4.22 2.31 -11.63
CA SER A 73 2.86 1.88 -11.99
C SER A 73 2.19 1.02 -10.91
N VAL A 74 2.94 0.55 -9.92
CA VAL A 74 2.44 -0.39 -8.89
C VAL A 74 1.15 0.10 -8.22
N GLY A 75 1.05 1.40 -7.91
CA GLY A 75 -0.16 1.97 -7.30
C GLY A 75 -1.38 1.89 -8.22
N SER A 76 -1.21 2.13 -9.53
CA SER A 76 -2.29 2.02 -10.50
C SER A 76 -2.67 0.56 -10.79
N ILE A 77 -1.70 -0.37 -10.80
CA ILE A 77 -1.97 -1.81 -10.91
C ILE A 77 -2.80 -2.29 -9.72
N VAL A 78 -2.43 -1.90 -8.50
CA VAL A 78 -3.20 -2.22 -7.29
C VAL A 78 -4.61 -1.65 -7.38
N GLY A 79 -4.76 -0.39 -7.82
CA GLY A 79 -6.07 0.25 -7.98
C GLY A 79 -6.97 -0.50 -8.98
N VAL A 80 -6.46 -0.81 -10.17
CA VAL A 80 -7.19 -1.57 -11.20
C VAL A 80 -7.57 -2.95 -10.70
N THR A 81 -6.61 -3.68 -10.14
CA THR A 81 -6.81 -5.03 -9.61
C THR A 81 -7.85 -5.05 -8.50
N ALA A 82 -7.75 -4.14 -7.55
CA ALA A 82 -8.69 -4.05 -6.44
C ALA A 82 -10.11 -3.71 -6.91
N TYR A 83 -10.25 -2.74 -7.84
CA TYR A 83 -11.55 -2.34 -8.34
C TYR A 83 -12.22 -3.45 -9.15
N LEU A 84 -11.53 -4.05 -10.12
CA LEU A 84 -12.10 -5.12 -10.95
C LEU A 84 -12.43 -6.36 -10.15
N THR A 85 -11.57 -6.75 -9.20
CA THR A 85 -11.86 -7.86 -8.30
C THR A 85 -13.08 -7.55 -7.43
N GLY A 86 -13.18 -6.34 -6.89
CA GLY A 86 -14.32 -5.89 -6.10
C GLY A 86 -15.62 -5.85 -6.93
N GLU A 87 -15.58 -5.35 -8.17
CA GLU A 87 -16.73 -5.33 -9.08
C GLU A 87 -17.20 -6.75 -9.41
N TYR A 88 -16.28 -7.67 -9.66
CA TYR A 88 -16.60 -9.09 -9.87
C TYR A 88 -17.24 -9.71 -8.63
N LEU A 89 -16.70 -9.46 -7.44
CA LEU A 89 -17.21 -9.98 -6.19
C LEU A 89 -18.59 -9.39 -5.83
N ALA A 90 -18.83 -8.13 -6.16
CA ALA A 90 -20.14 -7.50 -5.97
C ALA A 90 -21.22 -8.17 -6.83
N ALA A 91 -20.86 -8.60 -8.04
CA ALA A 91 -21.79 -9.34 -8.92
C ALA A 91 -21.93 -10.82 -8.55
N HIS A 92 -20.92 -11.41 -7.85
CA HIS A 92 -20.85 -12.85 -7.55
C HIS A 92 -20.52 -13.07 -6.06
N GLN A 93 -21.45 -12.77 -5.18
CA GLN A 93 -21.25 -12.80 -3.72
C GLN A 93 -20.94 -14.19 -3.14
N THR A 94 -21.21 -15.25 -3.87
CA THR A 94 -20.90 -16.64 -3.48
C THR A 94 -19.48 -17.09 -3.87
N THR A 95 -18.68 -16.17 -4.43
CA THR A 95 -17.31 -16.49 -4.88
C THR A 95 -16.44 -16.94 -3.71
N ALA A 96 -15.76 -18.08 -3.88
CA ALA A 96 -14.83 -18.61 -2.88
C ALA A 96 -13.60 -17.67 -2.72
N PRO A 97 -13.07 -17.52 -1.51
CA PRO A 97 -11.90 -16.67 -1.24
C PRO A 97 -10.69 -16.98 -2.14
N LEU A 98 -10.42 -18.25 -2.36
CA LEU A 98 -9.29 -18.69 -3.19
C LEU A 98 -9.42 -18.23 -4.66
N LEU A 99 -10.65 -18.23 -5.19
CA LEU A 99 -10.91 -17.75 -6.56
C LEU A 99 -10.71 -16.23 -6.65
N ALA A 100 -11.16 -15.49 -5.65
CA ALA A 100 -10.96 -14.03 -5.59
C ALA A 100 -9.47 -13.66 -5.56
N ILE A 101 -8.68 -14.37 -4.74
CA ILE A 101 -7.23 -14.21 -4.67
C ILE A 101 -6.59 -14.56 -6.03
N GLY A 102 -6.98 -15.68 -6.63
CA GLY A 102 -6.46 -16.11 -7.93
C GLY A 102 -6.74 -15.09 -9.03
N LEU A 103 -7.94 -14.50 -9.08
CA LEU A 103 -8.29 -13.45 -10.02
C LEU A 103 -7.45 -12.19 -9.83
N ALA A 104 -7.30 -11.73 -8.58
CA ALA A 104 -6.47 -10.58 -8.26
C ALA A 104 -4.99 -10.79 -8.67
N MET A 105 -4.44 -11.96 -8.35
CA MET A 105 -3.07 -12.34 -8.73
C MET A 105 -2.91 -12.40 -10.25
N LEU A 106 -3.86 -12.99 -10.97
CA LEU A 106 -3.81 -13.08 -12.43
C LEU A 106 -3.83 -11.69 -13.08
N MET A 107 -4.72 -10.80 -12.64
CA MET A 107 -4.79 -9.43 -13.15
C MET A 107 -3.50 -8.66 -12.90
N GLY A 108 -2.98 -8.70 -11.67
CA GLY A 108 -1.71 -8.06 -11.32
C GLY A 108 -0.55 -8.61 -12.14
N CYS A 109 -0.51 -9.93 -12.34
CA CYS A 109 0.50 -10.62 -13.14
C CYS A 109 0.45 -10.18 -14.62
N VAL A 110 -0.73 -10.10 -15.22
CA VAL A 110 -0.91 -9.65 -16.62
C VAL A 110 -0.43 -8.21 -16.79
N LEU A 111 -0.87 -7.29 -15.92
CA LEU A 111 -0.49 -5.89 -15.99
C LEU A 111 1.03 -5.69 -15.74
N GLY A 112 1.58 -6.42 -14.78
CA GLY A 112 3.03 -6.41 -14.51
C GLY A 112 3.84 -7.04 -15.64
N LEU A 113 3.35 -8.11 -16.26
CA LEU A 113 4.00 -8.77 -17.40
C LEU A 113 4.07 -7.83 -18.62
N LEU A 114 3.03 -7.05 -18.88
CA LEU A 114 3.04 -6.02 -19.93
C LEU A 114 4.19 -5.02 -19.69
N ASN A 115 4.34 -4.49 -18.48
CA ASN A 115 5.45 -3.62 -18.13
C ASN A 115 6.80 -4.32 -18.29
N GLY A 116 6.93 -5.52 -17.74
CA GLY A 116 8.16 -6.30 -17.81
C GLY A 116 8.60 -6.60 -19.23
N THR A 117 7.67 -6.95 -20.12
CA THR A 117 7.97 -7.22 -21.53
C THR A 117 8.41 -5.98 -22.27
N LEU A 118 7.76 -4.84 -22.05
CA LEU A 118 8.16 -3.57 -22.65
C LEU A 118 9.56 -3.14 -22.21
N VAL A 119 9.91 -3.35 -20.94
CA VAL A 119 11.25 -3.04 -20.43
C VAL A 119 12.28 -4.03 -20.96
N ALA A 120 12.03 -5.33 -20.88
CA ALA A 120 13.01 -6.36 -21.18
C ALA A 120 13.25 -6.52 -22.70
N TYR A 121 12.19 -6.58 -23.49
CA TYR A 121 12.27 -6.81 -24.95
C TYR A 121 12.20 -5.50 -25.74
N GLY A 122 11.43 -4.53 -25.29
CA GLY A 122 11.36 -3.21 -25.91
C GLY A 122 12.61 -2.36 -25.65
N ARG A 123 13.45 -2.75 -24.69
CA ARG A 123 14.66 -2.00 -24.30
C ARG A 123 14.35 -0.56 -23.90
N VAL A 124 13.14 -0.31 -23.41
CA VAL A 124 12.72 1.01 -22.95
C VAL A 124 13.06 1.14 -21.46
N PRO A 125 13.63 2.26 -21.00
CA PRO A 125 13.88 2.47 -19.59
C PRO A 125 12.62 2.24 -18.73
N ALA A 126 12.75 1.50 -17.64
CA ALA A 126 11.62 1.10 -16.79
C ALA A 126 10.79 2.30 -16.30
N ILE A 127 11.45 3.40 -15.95
CA ILE A 127 10.78 4.62 -15.49
C ILE A 127 9.83 5.21 -16.56
N ILE A 128 10.20 5.14 -17.85
CA ILE A 128 9.37 5.65 -18.94
C ILE A 128 8.15 4.75 -19.14
N VAL A 129 8.37 3.42 -19.18
CA VAL A 129 7.30 2.45 -19.33
C VAL A 129 6.31 2.58 -18.17
N THR A 130 6.81 2.58 -16.93
CA THR A 130 5.96 2.56 -15.75
C THR A 130 5.24 3.89 -15.48
N LEU A 131 5.83 5.04 -15.88
CA LEU A 131 5.10 6.31 -15.90
C LEU A 131 3.97 6.31 -16.94
N GLY A 132 4.23 5.80 -18.14
CA GLY A 132 3.22 5.68 -19.19
C GLY A 132 2.07 4.76 -18.75
N THR A 133 2.39 3.58 -18.24
CA THR A 133 1.36 2.62 -17.81
C THR A 133 0.64 3.07 -16.54
N LEU A 134 1.29 3.78 -15.61
CA LEU A 134 0.63 4.45 -14.50
C LEU A 134 -0.49 5.36 -14.98
N ALA A 135 -0.20 6.22 -15.95
CA ALA A 135 -1.19 7.14 -16.50
C ALA A 135 -2.32 6.39 -17.23
N ILE A 136 -1.99 5.39 -18.05
CA ILE A 136 -2.94 4.59 -18.80
C ILE A 136 -3.87 3.82 -17.84
N TYR A 137 -3.32 3.06 -16.91
CA TYR A 137 -4.11 2.24 -15.98
C TYR A 137 -4.99 3.11 -15.07
N ARG A 138 -4.47 4.23 -14.59
CA ARG A 138 -5.23 5.16 -13.75
C ARG A 138 -6.38 5.81 -14.53
N THR A 139 -6.12 6.30 -15.73
CA THR A 139 -7.15 6.94 -16.57
C THR A 139 -8.22 5.94 -16.97
N TRP A 140 -7.81 4.75 -17.39
CA TRP A 140 -8.74 3.67 -17.72
C TRP A 140 -9.62 3.28 -16.53
N LEU A 141 -9.05 3.18 -15.33
CA LEU A 141 -9.80 2.88 -14.11
C LEU A 141 -10.84 3.95 -13.81
N ILE A 142 -10.49 5.24 -13.92
CA ILE A 142 -11.40 6.35 -13.66
C ILE A 142 -12.56 6.34 -14.67
N ASP A 143 -12.25 6.13 -15.94
CA ASP A 143 -13.25 6.04 -17.00
C ASP A 143 -14.17 4.83 -16.84
N HIS A 144 -13.61 3.66 -16.51
CA HIS A 144 -14.39 2.44 -16.28
C HIS A 144 -15.28 2.55 -15.03
N ALA A 145 -14.75 3.07 -13.96
CA ALA A 145 -15.48 3.21 -12.70
C ALA A 145 -16.62 4.23 -12.78
N LYS A 146 -16.53 5.26 -13.63
CA LYS A 146 -17.56 6.32 -13.80
C LYS A 146 -18.05 6.85 -12.46
N ALA A 147 -17.14 7.13 -11.53
CA ALA A 147 -17.40 7.55 -10.15
C ALA A 147 -18.25 6.56 -9.31
N ARG A 148 -18.43 5.31 -9.76
CA ARG A 148 -19.08 4.28 -8.96
C ARG A 148 -18.11 3.79 -7.88
N THR A 149 -18.63 3.67 -6.66
CA THR A 149 -17.89 3.13 -5.52
C THR A 149 -18.44 1.75 -5.17
N ILE A 150 -17.56 0.79 -4.95
CA ILE A 150 -17.94 -0.53 -4.43
C ILE A 150 -17.99 -0.41 -2.91
N THR A 151 -19.17 -0.58 -2.34
CA THR A 151 -19.39 -0.49 -0.89
C THR A 151 -19.27 -1.87 -0.23
N ALA A 152 -18.98 -1.89 1.07
CA ALA A 152 -18.85 -3.14 1.84
C ALA A 152 -20.12 -4.00 1.76
N ASP A 153 -21.31 -3.38 1.70
CA ASP A 153 -22.59 -4.08 1.64
C ASP A 153 -22.78 -4.90 0.35
N SER A 154 -22.05 -4.54 -0.72
CA SER A 154 -22.08 -5.27 -1.98
C SER A 154 -21.07 -6.41 -2.07
N LEU A 155 -20.19 -6.55 -1.07
CA LEU A 155 -19.11 -7.55 -1.08
C LEU A 155 -19.49 -8.82 -0.30
N PRO A 156 -18.90 -9.98 -0.62
CA PRO A 156 -19.09 -11.21 0.15
C PRO A 156 -18.75 -11.02 1.63
N GLN A 157 -19.57 -11.58 2.53
CA GLN A 157 -19.40 -11.43 3.97
C GLN A 157 -18.01 -11.88 4.45
N TRP A 158 -17.44 -12.95 3.88
CA TRP A 158 -16.13 -13.44 4.27
C TRP A 158 -15.02 -12.38 4.09
N LEU A 159 -15.14 -11.51 3.05
CA LEU A 159 -14.16 -10.44 2.81
C LEU A 159 -14.33 -9.29 3.79
N VAL A 160 -15.57 -8.95 4.14
CA VAL A 160 -15.87 -7.87 5.10
C VAL A 160 -15.49 -8.28 6.53
N GLU A 161 -15.75 -9.55 6.90
CA GLU A 161 -15.48 -10.06 8.24
C GLU A 161 -14.01 -10.46 8.47
N PHE A 162 -13.26 -10.77 7.42
CA PHE A 162 -11.88 -11.26 7.51
C PHE A 162 -10.98 -10.38 8.38
N PRO A 163 -10.96 -9.03 8.21
CA PRO A 163 -10.15 -8.16 9.06
C PRO A 163 -10.62 -8.11 10.52
N GLN A 164 -11.91 -8.36 10.76
CA GLN A 164 -12.51 -8.29 12.10
C GLN A 164 -12.23 -9.56 12.92
N ARG A 165 -12.25 -10.72 12.27
CA ARG A 165 -12.01 -12.02 12.95
C ARG A 165 -10.58 -12.16 13.48
N THR A 166 -9.61 -11.58 12.78
CA THR A 166 -8.19 -11.68 13.17
C THR A 166 -7.88 -10.91 14.46
N VAL A 167 -8.67 -9.91 14.80
CA VAL A 167 -8.42 -9.00 15.94
C VAL A 167 -9.18 -9.39 17.21
N MET A 168 -10.30 -10.08 17.08
CA MET A 168 -11.07 -10.55 18.25
C MET A 168 -10.47 -11.80 18.89
N SER A 169 -9.41 -12.40 18.34
CA SER A 169 -8.75 -13.59 18.85
C SER A 169 -7.43 -13.31 19.58
N LEU A 170 -7.08 -12.05 19.81
CA LEU A 170 -5.96 -11.57 20.63
C LEU A 170 -6.48 -10.70 21.77
#